data_e2a67e4ba8bf40466bd30aabe6b6f9c2
#
_entry.id   e2a67e4ba8bf40466bd30aabe6b6f9c2
#
_cell.length_a   1.000
_cell.length_b   1.000
_cell.length_c   1.000
_cell.angle_alpha   90.00
_cell.angle_beta   90.00
_cell.angle_gamma   90.00
#
_symmetry.space_group_name_H-M   'P 1'
#
loop_
_entity.id
_entity.type
_entity.pdbx_description
1 polymer ?
#
loop_
_entity_poly.entity_id
_entity_poly.type
_entity_poly.pdbx_seq_one_letter_code
_entity_poly.pdbx_strand_id
1 'polypeptide(L)'
;MIDLSPAQAADRIAKLLVTPESRTLDFKRISDKHKKIIETVCAFANSEGGLLALGVGDAKDLRAGDKPQSRLWGVEENPEGFDDLRRLLLQRFTPALPRLHWLRMPCTLRDGKPGHVVLLRVEKSNQVHSVVGNGTWTRMDASNRELS
;
A
#
# COMPACT_ATOMS: atom_id res chain seq x y z
N MET A 1 12.72 2.62 -8.40
CA MET A 1 12.35 1.85 -7.19
C MET A 1 13.62 1.48 -6.45
N ILE A 2 13.63 1.62 -5.14
CA ILE A 2 14.79 1.28 -4.29
C ILE A 2 14.62 -0.13 -3.74
N ASP A 3 15.68 -0.95 -3.84
CA ASP A 3 15.68 -2.31 -3.30
C ASP A 3 16.43 -2.35 -1.96
N LEU A 4 15.76 -2.84 -0.92
CA LEU A 4 16.41 -3.12 0.36
C LEU A 4 17.15 -4.46 0.31
N SER A 5 18.20 -4.59 1.13
CA SER A 5 18.82 -5.88 1.36
C SER A 5 17.84 -6.81 2.11
N PRO A 6 18.03 -8.14 2.04
CA PRO A 6 17.18 -9.07 2.78
C PRO A 6 17.13 -8.79 4.29
N ALA A 7 18.25 -8.42 4.90
CA ALA A 7 18.31 -8.12 6.33
C ALA A 7 17.54 -6.85 6.69
N GLN A 8 17.70 -5.79 5.89
CA GLN A 8 16.95 -4.54 6.07
C GLN A 8 15.45 -4.77 5.88
N ALA A 9 15.09 -5.55 4.85
CA ALA A 9 13.70 -5.87 4.55
C ALA A 9 13.05 -6.66 5.68
N ALA A 10 13.73 -7.69 6.20
CA ALA A 10 13.20 -8.52 7.28
C ALA A 10 12.87 -7.68 8.52
N ASP A 11 13.75 -6.77 8.89
CA ASP A 11 13.57 -5.89 10.05
C ASP A 11 12.37 -4.96 9.85
N ARG A 12 12.26 -4.34 8.68
CA ARG A 12 11.18 -3.42 8.35
C ARG A 12 9.83 -4.13 8.26
N ILE A 13 9.79 -5.29 7.63
CA ILE A 13 8.55 -6.08 7.51
C ILE A 13 8.08 -6.54 8.89
N ALA A 14 8.99 -6.99 9.76
CA ALA A 14 8.64 -7.40 11.11
C ALA A 14 7.94 -6.27 11.87
N LYS A 15 8.43 -5.03 11.73
CA LYS A 15 7.81 -3.86 12.34
C LYS A 15 6.44 -3.55 11.74
N LEU A 16 6.29 -3.66 10.43
CA LEU A 16 5.01 -3.44 9.76
C LEU A 16 3.95 -4.42 10.24
N LEU A 17 4.31 -5.69 10.39
CA LEU A 17 3.36 -6.75 10.77
C LEU A 17 2.81 -6.61 12.20
N VAL A 18 3.48 -5.85 13.06
CA VAL A 18 3.01 -5.57 14.42
C VAL A 18 2.40 -4.17 14.58
N THR A 19 2.35 -3.39 13.52
CA THR A 19 1.81 -2.02 13.53
C THR A 19 0.41 -2.04 12.94
N PRO A 20 -0.61 -1.54 13.66
CA PRO A 20 -1.98 -1.49 13.13
C PRO A 20 -2.11 -0.43 12.03
N GLU A 21 -3.09 -0.60 11.16
CA GLU A 21 -3.49 0.44 10.23
C GLU A 21 -3.87 1.71 10.97
N SER A 22 -3.62 2.86 10.34
CA SER A 22 -3.82 4.16 10.95
C SER A 22 -4.08 5.22 9.88
N ARG A 23 -4.06 6.49 10.28
CA ARG A 23 -4.16 7.61 9.33
C ARG A 23 -3.04 7.62 8.30
N THR A 24 -1.88 7.03 8.64
CA THR A 24 -0.66 7.10 7.83
C THR A 24 -0.12 5.73 7.44
N LEU A 25 -0.86 4.66 7.69
CA LEU A 25 -0.44 3.29 7.32
C LEU A 25 -1.64 2.47 6.88
N ASP A 26 -1.52 1.83 5.74
CA ASP A 26 -2.52 0.88 5.23
C ASP A 26 -1.83 -0.32 4.59
N PHE A 27 -2.51 -1.46 4.61
CA PHE A 27 -2.06 -2.71 4.01
C PHE A 27 -3.03 -3.12 2.90
N LYS A 28 -2.50 -3.47 1.73
CA LYS A 28 -3.31 -3.93 0.60
C LYS A 28 -2.64 -5.12 -0.10
N ARG A 29 -3.44 -6.11 -0.45
CA ARG A 29 -3.02 -7.16 -1.37
C ARG A 29 -3.15 -6.62 -2.80
N ILE A 30 -2.35 -7.16 -3.72
CA ILE A 30 -2.48 -6.79 -5.13
C ILE A 30 -3.82 -7.28 -5.72
N SER A 31 -4.40 -8.35 -5.17
CA SER A 31 -5.72 -8.83 -5.57
C SER A 31 -6.87 -7.94 -5.09
N ASP A 32 -6.62 -7.02 -4.17
CA ASP A 32 -7.61 -6.05 -3.75
C ASP A 32 -7.98 -5.15 -4.93
N LYS A 33 -9.21 -4.63 -4.93
CA LYS A 33 -9.66 -3.76 -6.02
C LYS A 33 -8.75 -2.55 -6.15
N HIS A 34 -8.21 -2.32 -7.34
CA HIS A 34 -7.33 -1.19 -7.61
C HIS A 34 -7.99 0.14 -7.27
N LYS A 35 -9.30 0.25 -7.48
CA LYS A 35 -10.08 1.42 -7.08
C LYS A 35 -9.85 1.76 -5.60
N LYS A 36 -9.87 0.77 -4.70
CA LYS A 36 -9.67 0.97 -3.27
C LYS A 36 -8.24 1.38 -2.94
N ILE A 37 -7.28 0.81 -3.64
CA ILE A 37 -5.87 1.17 -3.46
C ILE A 37 -5.63 2.62 -3.90
N ILE A 38 -6.18 3.00 -5.04
CA ILE A 38 -6.07 4.36 -5.58
C ILE A 38 -6.74 5.38 -4.66
N GLU A 39 -7.91 5.05 -4.10
CA GLU A 39 -8.59 5.90 -3.11
C GLU A 39 -7.71 6.12 -1.87
N THR A 40 -7.01 5.09 -1.40
CA THR A 40 -6.12 5.19 -0.25
C THR A 40 -4.95 6.13 -0.54
N VAL A 41 -4.33 6.02 -1.72
CA VAL A 41 -3.24 6.90 -2.12
C VAL A 41 -3.73 8.35 -2.20
N CYS A 42 -4.90 8.58 -2.79
CA CYS A 42 -5.53 9.90 -2.83
C CYS A 42 -5.75 10.46 -1.41
N ALA A 43 -6.31 9.64 -0.53
CA ALA A 43 -6.58 10.04 0.84
C ALA A 43 -5.31 10.42 1.61
N PHE A 44 -4.22 9.68 1.42
CA PHE A 44 -2.92 10.02 2.02
C PHE A 44 -2.40 11.36 1.52
N ALA A 45 -2.43 11.60 0.21
CA ALA A 45 -1.96 12.86 -0.38
C ALA A 45 -2.77 14.07 0.13
N ASN A 46 -4.06 13.88 0.32
CA ASN A 46 -4.98 14.93 0.78
C ASN A 46 -5.00 15.10 2.32
N SER A 47 -4.28 14.29 3.06
CA SER A 47 -4.24 14.39 4.52
C SER A 47 -2.81 14.60 5.02
N GLU A 48 -2.21 13.62 5.65
CA GLU A 48 -0.88 13.76 6.27
C GLU A 48 0.21 13.00 5.50
N GLY A 49 -0.10 12.46 4.32
CA GLY A 49 0.75 11.49 3.66
C GLY A 49 0.60 10.13 4.31
N GLY A 50 1.40 9.17 3.89
CA GLY A 50 1.34 7.86 4.50
C GLY A 50 2.15 6.79 3.79
N LEU A 51 2.11 5.61 4.36
CA LEU A 51 2.76 4.41 3.84
C LEU A 51 1.69 3.38 3.49
N LEU A 52 1.78 2.86 2.28
CA LEU A 52 0.93 1.78 1.79
C LEU A 52 1.80 0.55 1.57
N ALA A 53 1.56 -0.50 2.34
CA ALA A 53 2.29 -1.76 2.19
C ALA A 53 1.52 -2.67 1.23
N LEU A 54 2.08 -2.81 0.03
CA LEU A 54 1.49 -3.63 -1.05
C LEU A 54 2.00 -5.06 -0.98
N GLY A 55 1.08 -6.01 -1.02
CA GLY A 55 1.39 -7.42 -0.89
C GLY A 55 1.24 -7.95 0.53
N VAL A 56 0.60 -7.18 1.42
CA VAL A 56 0.34 -7.57 2.81
C VAL A 56 -1.16 -7.65 3.03
N GLY A 57 -1.65 -8.79 3.50
CA GLY A 57 -3.05 -9.00 3.82
C GLY A 57 -3.46 -8.33 5.13
N ASP A 58 -4.77 -8.19 5.31
CA ASP A 58 -5.34 -7.56 6.50
C ASP A 58 -5.10 -8.45 7.73
N ALA A 59 -4.69 -7.82 8.85
CA ALA A 59 -4.52 -8.52 10.12
C ALA A 59 -5.83 -9.16 10.61
N LYS A 60 -6.98 -8.62 10.21
CA LYS A 60 -8.30 -9.17 10.56
C LYS A 60 -8.55 -10.55 9.98
N ASP A 61 -7.85 -10.90 8.90
CA ASP A 61 -7.98 -12.20 8.25
C ASP A 61 -7.15 -13.29 8.93
N LEU A 62 -6.32 -12.94 9.91
CA LEU A 62 -5.57 -13.89 10.70
C LEU A 62 -6.50 -14.65 11.64
N ARG A 63 -6.35 -15.98 11.64
CA ARG A 63 -7.07 -16.88 12.55
C ARG A 63 -6.18 -17.24 13.74
N ALA A 64 -6.79 -17.76 14.80
CA ALA A 64 -6.04 -18.27 15.94
C ALA A 64 -5.02 -19.30 15.48
N GLY A 65 -3.76 -19.12 15.90
CA GLY A 65 -2.65 -19.98 15.52
C GLY A 65 -1.93 -19.61 14.23
N ASP A 66 -2.48 -18.67 13.45
CA ASP A 66 -1.80 -18.18 12.24
C ASP A 66 -0.57 -17.35 12.61
N LYS A 67 0.51 -17.55 11.86
CA LYS A 67 1.72 -16.74 11.99
C LYS A 67 1.54 -15.42 11.24
N PRO A 68 2.16 -14.32 11.70
CA PRO A 68 2.13 -13.04 10.96
C PRO A 68 2.59 -13.16 9.51
N GLN A 69 3.50 -14.07 9.21
CA GLN A 69 3.99 -14.34 7.85
C GLN A 69 2.86 -14.74 6.89
N SER A 70 1.76 -15.30 7.39
CA SER A 70 0.63 -15.67 6.52
C SER A 70 -0.04 -14.47 5.86
N ARG A 71 0.28 -13.25 6.30
CA ARG A 71 -0.16 -12.00 5.66
C ARG A 71 0.70 -11.62 4.46
N LEU A 72 1.85 -12.26 4.24
CA LEU A 72 2.77 -11.90 3.16
C LEU A 72 2.39 -12.60 1.87
N TRP A 73 1.51 -11.97 1.12
CA TRP A 73 1.09 -12.44 -0.21
C TRP A 73 2.10 -12.07 -1.30
N GLY A 74 2.75 -10.90 -1.14
CA GLY A 74 3.69 -10.36 -2.09
C GLY A 74 3.04 -9.74 -3.32
N VAL A 75 3.81 -8.95 -4.05
CA VAL A 75 3.36 -8.39 -5.33
C VAL A 75 3.32 -9.46 -6.42
N GLU A 76 3.99 -10.58 -6.20
CA GLU A 76 3.98 -11.76 -7.07
C GLU A 76 2.63 -12.45 -7.12
N GLU A 77 1.71 -12.15 -6.23
CA GLU A 77 0.33 -12.64 -6.29
C GLU A 77 -0.31 -12.30 -7.64
N ASN A 78 -0.01 -11.12 -8.17
CA ASN A 78 -0.45 -10.69 -9.50
C ASN A 78 0.54 -9.65 -10.06
N PRO A 79 1.63 -10.11 -10.70
CA PRO A 79 2.65 -9.17 -11.23
C PRO A 79 2.09 -8.17 -12.25
N GLU A 80 1.20 -8.62 -13.13
CA GLU A 80 0.57 -7.74 -14.12
C GLU A 80 -0.33 -6.71 -13.44
N GLY A 81 -1.06 -7.11 -12.41
CA GLY A 81 -1.88 -6.22 -11.62
C GLY A 81 -1.05 -5.16 -10.90
N PHE A 82 0.14 -5.54 -10.41
CA PHE A 82 1.04 -4.58 -9.80
C PHE A 82 1.53 -3.54 -10.81
N ASP A 83 1.94 -3.97 -12.00
CA ASP A 83 2.37 -3.06 -13.07
C ASP A 83 1.23 -2.13 -13.49
N ASP A 84 0.03 -2.66 -13.63
CA ASP A 84 -1.17 -1.86 -13.97
C ASP A 84 -1.46 -0.82 -12.90
N LEU A 85 -1.37 -1.19 -11.63
CA LEU A 85 -1.57 -0.28 -10.51
C LEU A 85 -0.57 0.88 -10.55
N ARG A 86 0.69 0.59 -10.78
CA ARG A 86 1.72 1.63 -10.88
C ARG A 86 1.41 2.63 -12.01
N ARG A 87 0.97 2.12 -13.14
CA ARG A 87 0.57 2.97 -14.28
C ARG A 87 -0.65 3.82 -13.94
N LEU A 88 -1.67 3.23 -13.31
CA LEU A 88 -2.88 3.95 -12.93
C LEU A 88 -2.58 5.07 -11.93
N LEU A 89 -1.64 4.86 -11.01
CA LEU A 89 -1.25 5.88 -10.05
C LEU A 89 -0.59 7.09 -10.69
N LEU A 90 -0.02 6.94 -11.90
CA LEU A 90 0.54 8.05 -12.65
C LEU A 90 -0.53 8.81 -13.47
N GLN A 91 -1.68 8.19 -13.74
CA GLN A 91 -2.65 8.70 -14.71
C GLN A 91 -3.98 9.14 -14.11
N ARG A 92 -4.33 8.67 -12.92
CA ARG A 92 -5.70 8.76 -12.43
C ARG A 92 -5.98 9.96 -11.52
N PHE A 93 -5.02 10.83 -11.30
CA PHE A 93 -5.21 11.95 -10.38
C PHE A 93 -5.26 13.29 -11.09
N THR A 94 -6.13 14.16 -10.59
CA THR A 94 -6.24 15.53 -11.06
C THR A 94 -6.28 16.48 -9.85
N PRO A 95 -5.30 17.39 -9.71
CA PRO A 95 -4.03 17.39 -10.43
C PRO A 95 -3.18 16.15 -10.14
N ALA A 96 -2.14 15.95 -10.92
CA ALA A 96 -1.23 14.82 -10.73
C ALA A 96 -0.59 14.85 -9.34
N LEU A 97 -0.36 13.66 -8.77
CA LEU A 97 0.25 13.53 -7.45
C LEU A 97 1.70 14.02 -7.45
N PRO A 98 2.22 14.45 -6.27
CA PRO A 98 3.66 14.58 -6.08
C PRO A 98 4.36 13.25 -6.35
N ARG A 99 5.68 13.28 -6.44
CA ARG A 99 6.47 12.06 -6.67
C ARG A 99 6.16 10.99 -5.62
N LEU A 100 5.86 9.78 -6.10
CA LEU A 100 5.69 8.60 -5.26
C LEU A 100 7.04 7.92 -5.03
N HIS A 101 7.26 7.40 -3.83
CA HIS A 101 8.50 6.74 -3.46
C HIS A 101 8.23 5.25 -3.22
N TRP A 102 8.91 4.41 -3.99
CA TRP A 102 8.70 2.96 -3.98
C TRP A 102 9.90 2.26 -3.36
N LEU A 103 9.65 1.39 -2.39
CA LEU A 103 10.67 0.62 -1.71
C LEU A 103 10.32 -0.85 -1.82
N ARG A 104 11.18 -1.64 -2.47
CA ARG A 104 10.95 -3.07 -2.66
C ARG A 104 11.71 -3.86 -1.60
N MET A 105 11.00 -4.73 -0.91
CA MET A 105 11.51 -5.48 0.22
C MET A 105 11.43 -6.98 -0.06
N PRO A 106 12.55 -7.65 -0.30
CA PRO A 106 12.56 -9.10 -0.50
C PRO A 106 12.17 -9.82 0.79
N CYS A 107 11.42 -10.90 0.67
CA CYS A 107 10.98 -11.69 1.81
C CYS A 107 10.60 -13.11 1.39
N THR A 108 10.33 -13.96 2.37
CA THR A 108 9.70 -15.25 2.14
C THR A 108 8.19 -15.08 2.29
N LEU A 109 7.46 -15.42 1.23
CA LEU A 109 6.01 -15.30 1.19
C LEU A 109 5.33 -16.40 1.99
N ARG A 110 4.01 -16.27 2.17
CA ARG A 110 3.18 -17.21 2.94
C ARG A 110 3.25 -18.65 2.42
N ASP A 111 3.52 -18.85 1.14
CA ASP A 111 3.66 -20.16 0.52
C ASP A 111 5.08 -20.73 0.60
N GLY A 112 6.00 -20.03 1.27
CA GLY A 112 7.39 -20.43 1.42
C GLY A 112 8.28 -20.02 0.25
N LYS A 113 7.74 -19.41 -0.79
CA LYS A 113 8.52 -18.97 -1.95
C LYS A 113 9.11 -17.59 -1.72
N PRO A 114 10.25 -17.27 -2.35
CA PRO A 114 10.78 -15.91 -2.31
C PRO A 114 9.86 -14.94 -3.08
N GLY A 115 9.73 -13.73 -2.57
CA GLY A 115 8.94 -12.70 -3.21
C GLY A 115 9.23 -11.34 -2.60
N HIS A 116 8.32 -10.39 -2.80
CA HIS A 116 8.54 -9.00 -2.39
C HIS A 116 7.26 -8.37 -1.84
N VAL A 117 7.44 -7.58 -0.80
CA VAL A 117 6.48 -6.58 -0.36
C VAL A 117 6.99 -5.22 -0.83
N VAL A 118 6.12 -4.40 -1.35
CA VAL A 118 6.49 -3.06 -1.82
C VAL A 118 5.84 -2.02 -0.91
N LEU A 119 6.67 -1.16 -0.34
CA LEU A 119 6.20 -0.05 0.48
C LEU A 119 6.16 1.21 -0.38
N LEU A 120 4.96 1.77 -0.52
CA LEU A 120 4.75 3.02 -1.25
C LEU A 120 4.61 4.15 -0.25
N ARG A 121 5.51 5.13 -0.31
CA ARG A 121 5.41 6.34 0.49
C ARG A 121 4.76 7.44 -0.33
N VAL A 122 3.67 7.98 0.19
CA VAL A 122 2.91 9.07 -0.40
C VAL A 122 3.13 10.31 0.45
N GLU A 123 3.64 11.38 -0.17
CA GLU A 123 3.86 12.63 0.52
C GLU A 123 2.54 13.41 0.66
N LYS A 124 2.40 14.13 1.76
CA LYS A 124 1.34 15.11 1.90
C LYS A 124 1.49 16.16 0.80
N SER A 125 0.40 16.42 0.08
CA SER A 125 0.38 17.42 -0.98
C SER A 125 -0.11 18.77 -0.45
N ASN A 126 0.33 19.84 -1.10
CA ASN A 126 -0.20 21.19 -0.87
C ASN A 126 -1.44 21.50 -1.70
N GLN A 127 -1.85 20.57 -2.55
CA GLN A 127 -3.04 20.69 -3.41
C GLN A 127 -4.01 19.57 -3.07
N VAL A 128 -5.29 19.80 -3.32
CA VAL A 128 -6.30 18.75 -3.20
C VAL A 128 -6.34 17.97 -4.51
N HIS A 129 -6.24 16.66 -4.39
CA HIS A 129 -6.28 15.73 -5.52
C HIS A 129 -7.59 14.96 -5.54
N SER A 130 -8.09 14.70 -6.75
CA SER A 130 -9.25 13.84 -6.97
C SER A 130 -8.83 12.68 -7.86
N VAL A 131 -9.54 11.56 -7.71
CA VAL A 131 -9.40 10.41 -8.61
C VAL A 131 -10.36 10.64 -9.78
N VAL A 132 -9.82 10.63 -10.99
CA VAL A 132 -10.64 10.86 -12.20
C VAL A 132 -11.76 9.80 -12.26
N GLY A 133 -13.01 10.29 -12.28
CA GLY A 133 -14.19 9.43 -12.32
C GLY A 133 -14.54 8.74 -10.99
N ASN A 134 -13.86 9.05 -9.89
CA ASN A 134 -14.10 8.37 -8.62
C ASN A 134 -14.09 9.28 -7.38
N GLY A 135 -13.95 10.59 -7.55
CA GLY A 135 -14.12 11.55 -6.47
C GLY A 135 -12.86 11.93 -5.72
N THR A 136 -13.05 12.66 -4.62
CA THR A 136 -12.00 13.23 -3.79
C THR A 136 -12.03 12.52 -2.43
N TRP A 137 -10.89 12.04 -1.99
CA TRP A 137 -10.80 11.21 -0.78
C TRP A 137 -9.86 11.81 0.23
N THR A 138 -10.20 11.64 1.51
CA THR A 138 -9.34 12.00 2.62
C THR A 138 -9.23 10.81 3.58
N ARG A 139 -8.22 10.85 4.44
CA ARG A 139 -8.00 9.80 5.43
C ARG A 139 -8.64 10.18 6.76
N MET A 140 -9.41 9.25 7.34
CA MET A 140 -10.04 9.41 8.64
C MET A 140 -9.72 8.16 9.46
N ASP A 141 -8.80 8.30 10.41
CA ASP A 141 -8.22 7.17 11.13
C ASP A 141 -7.69 6.11 10.13
N ALA A 142 -8.11 4.88 10.22
CA ALA A 142 -7.66 3.79 9.34
C ALA A 142 -8.57 3.58 8.14
N SER A 143 -9.37 4.57 7.76
CA SER A 143 -10.32 4.44 6.64
C SER A 143 -10.26 5.63 5.69
N ASN A 144 -10.73 5.42 4.46
CA ASN A 144 -10.86 6.46 3.47
C ASN A 144 -12.28 7.03 3.52
N ARG A 145 -12.39 8.34 3.39
CA ARG A 145 -13.67 9.04 3.37
C ARG A 145 -13.76 9.91 2.13
N GLU A 146 -14.88 9.79 1.41
CA GLU A 146 -15.13 10.65 0.26
C GLU A 146 -15.54 12.04 0.73
N LEU A 147 -14.97 13.06 0.12
CA LEU A 147 -15.33 14.46 0.34
C LEU A 147 -16.43 14.83 -0.65
N SER A 148 -17.49 15.39 -0.10
CA SER A 148 -18.63 15.85 -0.92
C SER A 148 -18.41 17.27 -1.48
#